data_435164a1ac6076475a910adebfcaab4a
#
_entry.id   435164a1ac6076475a910adebfcaab4a
#
_cell.length_a   1.000
_cell.length_b   1.000
_cell.length_c   1.000
_cell.angle_alpha   90.00
_cell.angle_beta   90.00
_cell.angle_gamma   90.00
#
_symmetry.space_group_name_H-M   'P 1'
#
loop_
_entity.id
_entity.type
_entity.pdbx_description
1 polymer ?
#
loop_
_entity_poly.entity_id
_entity_poly.type
_entity_poly.pdbx_seq_one_letter_code
_entity_poly.pdbx_strand_id
1 'polypeptide(L)'
;MSFLLDTNVVSEWMKPHPNPGVITWLADVDEDRVFLSVITLTELRYGIERMPPGHRRKRLGEWLAEELPLRFEGRILPIDGAVADACGKVVARSEALGRRLEAMDAFLAATAEVHRLTLVTCNTSDFQSTLKGVLNPWT
;
A
#
# COMPACT_ATOMS: atom_id res chain seq x y z
N MET A 1 14.15 5.57 -9.13
CA MET A 1 13.43 4.57 -8.33
C MET A 1 12.06 5.08 -7.96
N SER A 2 11.04 4.23 -8.09
CA SER A 2 9.67 4.61 -7.74
C SER A 2 9.11 3.61 -6.73
N PHE A 3 8.07 4.03 -6.00
CA PHE A 3 7.62 3.35 -4.80
C PHE A 3 6.12 3.09 -4.83
N LEU A 4 5.71 1.96 -4.27
CA LEU A 4 4.32 1.64 -3.99
C LEU A 4 4.16 1.57 -2.47
N LEU A 5 3.24 2.36 -1.92
CA LEU A 5 2.99 2.35 -0.48
C LEU A 5 2.01 1.24 -0.11
N ASP A 6 2.40 0.40 0.87
CA ASP A 6 1.47 -0.49 1.51
C ASP A 6 0.50 0.34 2.38
N THR A 7 -0.65 -0.20 2.67
CA THR A 7 -1.70 0.45 3.46
C THR A 7 -1.17 0.91 4.82
N ASN A 8 -0.30 0.12 5.47
CA ASN A 8 0.25 0.49 6.77
C ASN A 8 1.05 1.80 6.74
N VAL A 9 1.70 2.11 5.63
CA VAL A 9 2.43 3.39 5.48
C VAL A 9 1.44 4.55 5.37
N VAL A 10 0.43 4.41 4.51
CA VAL A 10 -0.61 5.45 4.33
C VAL A 10 -1.38 5.68 5.64
N SER A 11 -1.66 4.59 6.37
CA SER A 11 -2.37 4.66 7.66
C SER A 11 -1.62 5.49 8.70
N GLU A 12 -0.30 5.62 8.60
CA GLU A 12 0.46 6.47 9.54
C GLU A 12 0.01 7.94 9.45
N TRP A 13 -0.39 8.42 8.25
CA TRP A 13 -0.95 9.77 8.13
C TRP A 13 -2.23 9.98 8.93
N MET A 14 -2.95 8.91 9.24
CA MET A 14 -4.22 8.95 9.97
C MET A 14 -4.03 8.90 11.49
N LYS A 15 -2.84 8.57 11.97
CA LYS A 15 -2.58 8.39 13.41
C LYS A 15 -2.26 9.71 14.11
N PRO A 16 -2.70 9.88 15.37
CA PRO A 16 -2.31 11.06 16.15
C PRO A 16 -0.80 11.13 16.41
N HIS A 17 -0.15 9.98 16.55
CA HIS A 17 1.29 9.89 16.83
C HIS A 17 1.95 8.94 15.82
N PRO A 18 2.16 9.41 14.58
CA PRO A 18 2.75 8.57 13.55
C PRO A 18 4.22 8.24 13.84
N ASN A 19 4.70 7.13 13.30
CA ASN A 19 6.09 6.72 13.45
C ASN A 19 7.03 7.77 12.82
N PRO A 20 8.05 8.26 13.58
CA PRO A 20 8.94 9.31 13.07
C PRO A 20 9.69 8.93 11.79
N GLY A 21 10.12 7.69 11.67
CA GLY A 21 10.84 7.22 10.48
C GLY A 21 9.98 7.27 9.23
N VAL A 22 8.72 6.87 9.35
CA VAL A 22 7.76 6.93 8.23
C VAL A 22 7.53 8.38 7.81
N ILE A 23 7.32 9.28 8.75
CA ILE A 23 7.08 10.69 8.47
C ILE A 23 8.31 11.32 7.80
N THR A 24 9.51 11.02 8.29
CA THR A 24 10.74 11.51 7.69
C THR A 24 10.89 11.01 6.26
N TRP A 25 10.66 9.71 6.04
CA TRP A 25 10.76 9.12 4.71
C TRP A 25 9.77 9.77 3.73
N LEU A 26 8.51 9.94 4.16
CA LEU A 26 7.47 10.57 3.34
C LEU A 26 7.78 12.04 3.03
N ALA A 27 8.41 12.76 3.96
CA ALA A 27 8.80 14.15 3.75
C ALA A 27 9.97 14.28 2.77
N ASP A 28 10.88 13.32 2.76
CA ASP A 28 12.12 13.39 1.97
C ASP A 28 11.98 12.82 0.57
N VAL A 29 11.05 11.88 0.35
CA VAL A 29 10.88 11.24 -0.95
C VAL A 29 10.27 12.20 -1.96
N ASP A 30 10.66 12.04 -3.24
CA ASP A 30 9.99 12.73 -4.33
C ASP A 30 8.59 12.14 -4.50
N GLU A 31 7.56 12.88 -4.11
CA GLU A 31 6.19 12.40 -4.10
C GLU A 31 5.69 11.99 -5.49
N ASP A 32 6.23 12.58 -6.56
CA ASP A 32 5.87 12.20 -7.94
C ASP A 32 6.28 10.77 -8.27
N ARG A 33 7.15 10.19 -7.49
CA ARG A 33 7.60 8.79 -7.64
C ARG A 33 6.90 7.82 -6.70
N VAL A 34 5.89 8.28 -5.98
CA VAL A 34 5.14 7.49 -5.00
C VAL A 34 3.76 7.17 -5.54
N PHE A 35 3.43 5.89 -5.56
CA PHE A 35 2.16 5.37 -6.12
C PHE A 35 1.35 4.64 -5.06
N LEU A 36 0.05 4.59 -5.27
CA LEU A 36 -0.88 3.78 -4.48
C LEU A 36 -1.55 2.74 -5.37
N SER A 37 -2.05 1.67 -4.75
CA SER A 37 -2.93 0.71 -5.40
C SER A 37 -4.38 0.97 -4.99
N VAL A 38 -5.33 0.63 -5.86
CA VAL A 38 -6.75 0.60 -5.50
C VAL A 38 -7.02 -0.35 -4.33
N ILE A 39 -6.16 -1.36 -4.13
CA ILE A 39 -6.23 -2.25 -2.97
C ILE A 39 -6.08 -1.46 -1.66
N THR A 40 -5.14 -0.51 -1.63
CA THR A 40 -4.96 0.36 -0.47
C THR A 40 -6.22 1.18 -0.18
N LEU A 41 -6.89 1.67 -1.23
CA LEU A 41 -8.16 2.39 -1.06
C LEU A 41 -9.22 1.50 -0.40
N THR A 42 -9.28 0.23 -0.83
CA THR A 42 -10.22 -0.75 -0.25
C THR A 42 -9.94 -0.96 1.23
N GLU A 43 -8.68 -1.18 1.58
CA GLU A 43 -8.29 -1.44 2.97
C GLU A 43 -8.51 -0.22 3.87
N LEU A 44 -8.22 0.97 3.38
CA LEU A 44 -8.46 2.21 4.12
C LEU A 44 -9.95 2.41 4.36
N ARG A 45 -10.79 2.21 3.33
CA ARG A 45 -12.25 2.33 3.48
C ARG A 45 -12.78 1.31 4.48
N TYR A 46 -12.33 0.08 4.40
CA TYR A 46 -12.72 -0.95 5.34
C TYR A 46 -12.38 -0.55 6.79
N GLY A 47 -11.17 -0.06 7.01
CA GLY A 47 -10.74 0.39 8.34
C GLY A 47 -11.57 1.55 8.86
N ILE A 48 -11.90 2.52 8.01
CA ILE A 48 -12.73 3.68 8.38
C ILE A 48 -14.16 3.24 8.72
N GLU A 49 -14.74 2.33 7.93
CA GLU A 49 -16.11 1.85 8.15
C GLU A 49 -16.24 1.05 9.45
N ARG A 50 -15.15 0.46 9.94
CA ARG A 50 -15.12 -0.25 11.22
C ARG A 50 -14.99 0.67 12.43
N MET A 51 -14.66 1.94 12.23
CA MET A 51 -14.53 2.89 13.33
C MET A 51 -15.89 3.25 13.94
N PRO A 52 -15.94 3.58 15.23
CA PRO A 52 -17.17 4.08 15.85
C PRO A 52 -17.66 5.33 15.13
N PRO A 53 -18.99 5.54 14.99
CA PRO A 53 -19.52 6.78 14.44
C PRO A 53 -19.00 8.00 15.21
N GLY A 54 -18.69 9.08 14.48
CA GLY A 54 -18.21 10.31 15.11
C GLY A 54 -17.42 11.17 14.13
N HIS A 55 -16.89 12.27 14.65
CA HIS A 55 -16.17 13.26 13.84
C HIS A 55 -14.93 12.69 13.16
N ARG A 56 -14.19 11.83 13.86
CA ARG A 56 -12.97 11.25 13.30
C ARG A 56 -13.27 10.36 12.10
N ARG A 57 -14.26 9.50 12.23
CA ARG A 57 -14.68 8.62 11.13
C ARG A 57 -15.12 9.44 9.92
N LYS A 58 -15.93 10.46 10.15
CA LYS A 58 -16.42 11.34 9.09
C LYS A 58 -15.27 12.06 8.40
N ARG A 59 -14.36 12.63 9.17
CA ARG A 59 -13.21 13.38 8.64
C ARG A 59 -12.29 12.48 7.82
N LEU A 60 -12.02 11.27 8.30
CA LEU A 60 -11.19 10.30 7.56
C LEU A 60 -11.87 9.82 6.30
N GLY A 61 -13.20 9.64 6.34
CA GLY A 61 -13.98 9.29 5.14
C GLY A 61 -13.91 10.36 4.08
N GLU A 62 -13.99 11.63 4.46
CA GLU A 62 -13.86 12.77 3.53
C GLU A 62 -12.44 12.86 2.97
N TRP A 63 -11.42 12.66 3.83
CA TRP A 63 -10.03 12.62 3.39
C TRP A 63 -9.79 11.54 2.34
N LEU A 64 -10.31 10.34 2.58
CA LEU A 64 -10.16 9.22 1.65
C LEU A 64 -10.89 9.47 0.33
N ALA A 65 -12.08 10.07 0.38
CA ALA A 65 -12.91 10.29 -0.80
C ALA A 65 -12.44 11.48 -1.64
N GLU A 66 -11.88 12.50 -1.03
CA GLU A 66 -11.61 13.77 -1.69
C GLU A 66 -10.12 14.14 -1.74
N GLU A 67 -9.43 14.14 -0.60
CA GLU A 67 -8.05 14.64 -0.53
C GLU A 67 -7.03 13.64 -1.09
N LEU A 68 -7.14 12.37 -0.70
CA LEU A 68 -6.17 11.37 -1.14
C LEU A 68 -6.16 11.18 -2.65
N PRO A 69 -7.33 11.07 -3.33
CA PRO A 69 -7.33 10.94 -4.80
C PRO A 69 -6.73 12.14 -5.52
N LEU A 70 -6.92 13.36 -5.00
CA LEU A 70 -6.31 14.55 -5.57
C LEU A 70 -4.79 14.53 -5.40
N ARG A 71 -4.32 14.16 -4.21
CA ARG A 71 -2.89 14.12 -3.91
C ARG A 71 -2.15 13.10 -4.79
N PHE A 72 -2.79 11.98 -5.09
CA PHE A 72 -2.20 10.92 -5.91
C PHE A 72 -2.82 10.84 -7.30
N GLU A 73 -3.31 11.95 -7.82
CA GLU A 73 -3.92 11.99 -9.15
C GLU A 73 -2.95 11.47 -10.21
N GLY A 74 -3.41 10.49 -11.00
CA GLY A 74 -2.58 9.83 -12.00
C GLY A 74 -1.60 8.80 -11.43
N ARG A 75 -1.59 8.60 -10.11
CA ARG A 75 -0.66 7.68 -9.42
C ARG A 75 -1.36 6.65 -8.54
N ILE A 76 -2.65 6.41 -8.79
CA ILE A 76 -3.39 5.31 -8.16
C ILE A 76 -3.55 4.22 -9.21
N LEU A 77 -2.91 3.08 -8.98
CA LEU A 77 -2.81 2.00 -9.96
C LEU A 77 -3.98 1.02 -9.83
N PRO A 78 -4.63 0.68 -10.95
CA PRO A 78 -5.73 -0.26 -10.94
C PRO A 78 -5.26 -1.72 -10.90
N ILE A 79 -6.21 -2.62 -10.65
CA ILE A 79 -6.00 -4.06 -10.85
C ILE A 79 -6.50 -4.38 -12.27
N ASP A 80 -5.62 -4.27 -13.22
CA ASP A 80 -5.92 -4.61 -14.62
C ASP A 80 -5.55 -6.07 -14.94
N GLY A 81 -5.67 -6.46 -16.22
CA GLY A 81 -5.37 -7.81 -16.66
C GLY A 81 -3.92 -8.23 -16.39
N ALA A 82 -2.98 -7.32 -16.60
CA ALA A 82 -1.56 -7.61 -16.35
C ALA A 82 -1.29 -7.86 -14.88
N VAL A 83 -1.87 -7.06 -14.00
CA VAL A 83 -1.73 -7.24 -12.55
C VAL A 83 -2.42 -8.52 -12.10
N ALA A 84 -3.61 -8.81 -12.62
CA ALA A 84 -4.33 -10.04 -12.29
C ALA A 84 -3.52 -11.29 -12.66
N ASP A 85 -2.94 -11.31 -13.85
CA ASP A 85 -2.08 -12.41 -14.31
C ASP A 85 -0.85 -12.56 -13.41
N ALA A 86 -0.18 -11.47 -13.13
CA ALA A 86 0.97 -11.46 -12.23
C ALA A 86 0.60 -11.93 -10.82
N CYS A 87 -0.60 -11.57 -10.33
CA CYS A 87 -1.08 -12.00 -9.02
C CYS A 87 -1.18 -13.52 -8.92
N GLY A 88 -1.71 -14.18 -9.96
CA GLY A 88 -1.76 -15.63 -10.01
C GLY A 88 -0.36 -16.27 -9.90
N LYS A 89 0.61 -15.68 -10.57
CA LYS A 89 2.01 -16.15 -10.51
C LYS A 89 2.61 -15.92 -9.13
N VAL A 90 2.35 -14.77 -8.51
CA VAL A 90 2.82 -14.44 -7.16
C VAL A 90 2.26 -15.43 -6.13
N VAL A 91 0.96 -15.72 -6.20
CA VAL A 91 0.32 -16.68 -5.28
C VAL A 91 0.94 -18.08 -5.43
N ALA A 92 1.07 -18.56 -6.66
CA ALA A 92 1.66 -19.87 -6.91
C ALA A 92 3.10 -19.96 -6.40
N ARG A 93 3.89 -18.90 -6.62
CA ARG A 93 5.28 -18.82 -6.17
C ARG A 93 5.37 -18.81 -4.64
N SER A 94 4.50 -18.06 -3.98
CA SER A 94 4.49 -17.98 -2.51
C SER A 94 4.08 -19.31 -1.88
N GLU A 95 3.11 -20.00 -2.47
CA GLU A 95 2.70 -21.33 -2.00
C GLU A 95 3.84 -22.36 -2.15
N ALA A 96 4.56 -22.30 -3.28
CA ALA A 96 5.70 -23.18 -3.51
C ALA A 96 6.83 -22.96 -2.48
N LEU A 97 6.95 -21.75 -1.94
CA LEU A 97 7.91 -21.42 -0.89
C LEU A 97 7.37 -21.69 0.52
N GLY A 98 6.15 -22.24 0.64
CA GLY A 98 5.51 -22.52 1.93
C GLY A 98 5.02 -21.27 2.66
N ARG A 99 4.87 -20.14 1.98
CA ARG A 99 4.49 -18.85 2.57
C ARG A 99 3.39 -18.19 1.73
N ARG A 100 2.18 -18.70 1.87
CA ARG A 100 1.05 -18.16 1.11
C ARG A 100 0.70 -16.74 1.54
N LEU A 101 0.70 -15.80 0.57
CA LEU A 101 0.22 -14.45 0.79
C LEU A 101 -1.30 -14.42 0.74
N GLU A 102 -1.90 -13.57 1.56
CA GLU A 102 -3.32 -13.26 1.45
C GLU A 102 -3.61 -12.56 0.12
N ALA A 103 -4.86 -12.65 -0.33
CA ALA A 103 -5.25 -12.13 -1.65
C ALA A 103 -4.88 -10.66 -1.85
N MET A 104 -5.18 -9.79 -0.88
CA MET A 104 -4.88 -8.36 -1.01
C MET A 104 -3.39 -8.08 -1.06
N ASP A 105 -2.60 -8.77 -0.23
CA ASP A 105 -1.15 -8.67 -0.26
C ASP A 105 -0.58 -9.19 -1.58
N ALA A 106 -1.15 -10.26 -2.13
CA ALA A 106 -0.73 -10.79 -3.42
C ALA A 106 -1.01 -9.80 -4.56
N PHE A 107 -2.14 -9.12 -4.56
CA PHE A 107 -2.43 -8.08 -5.54
C PHE A 107 -1.47 -6.91 -5.40
N LEU A 108 -1.13 -6.54 -4.17
CA LEU A 108 -0.19 -5.45 -3.92
C LEU A 108 1.21 -5.81 -4.45
N ALA A 109 1.68 -7.02 -4.13
CA ALA A 109 2.95 -7.53 -4.63
C ALA A 109 2.98 -7.58 -6.16
N ALA A 110 1.90 -8.06 -6.77
CA ALA A 110 1.78 -8.12 -8.23
C ALA A 110 1.82 -6.74 -8.87
N THR A 111 1.17 -5.75 -8.25
CA THR A 111 1.20 -4.36 -8.72
C THR A 111 2.63 -3.82 -8.71
N ALA A 112 3.35 -4.05 -7.62
CA ALA A 112 4.75 -3.62 -7.50
C ALA A 112 5.62 -4.28 -8.58
N GLU A 113 5.42 -5.58 -8.83
CA GLU A 113 6.19 -6.33 -9.83
C GLU A 113 5.92 -5.83 -11.26
N VAL A 114 4.65 -5.68 -11.63
CA VAL A 114 4.26 -5.22 -12.98
C VAL A 114 4.81 -3.83 -13.28
N HIS A 115 4.70 -2.92 -12.32
CA HIS A 115 5.12 -1.53 -12.49
C HIS A 115 6.56 -1.27 -12.05
N ARG A 116 7.28 -2.31 -11.63
CA ARG A 116 8.69 -2.22 -11.19
C ARG A 116 8.90 -1.21 -10.08
N LEU A 117 8.04 -1.30 -9.08
CA LEU A 117 8.06 -0.42 -7.91
C LEU A 117 8.69 -1.11 -6.72
N THR A 118 9.36 -0.34 -5.87
CA THR A 118 9.77 -0.80 -4.55
C THR A 118 8.57 -0.70 -3.62
N LEU A 119 8.22 -1.79 -2.97
CA LEU A 119 7.12 -1.80 -1.99
C LEU A 119 7.63 -1.24 -0.66
N VAL A 120 6.94 -0.23 -0.15
CA VAL A 120 7.25 0.41 1.14
C VAL A 120 6.26 -0.12 2.17
N THR A 121 6.76 -0.85 3.18
CA THR A 121 5.92 -1.57 4.14
C THR A 121 6.67 -1.88 5.43
N CYS A 122 5.95 -2.02 6.53
CA CYS A 122 6.55 -2.57 7.76
C CYS A 122 6.57 -4.11 7.77
N ASN A 123 5.81 -4.76 6.88
CA ASN A 123 5.67 -6.22 6.82
C ASN A 123 6.67 -6.83 5.83
N THR A 124 7.95 -6.48 5.97
CA THR A 124 8.98 -6.91 5.02
C THR A 124 9.10 -8.43 4.91
N SER A 125 8.93 -9.15 6.02
CA SER A 125 9.04 -10.60 6.02
C SER A 125 7.99 -11.30 5.14
N ASP A 126 6.81 -10.68 4.98
CA ASP A 126 5.74 -11.24 4.17
C ASP A 126 6.03 -11.14 2.67
N PHE A 127 6.80 -10.13 2.27
CA PHE A 127 7.03 -9.81 0.86
C PHE A 127 8.43 -10.15 0.34
N GLN A 128 9.42 -10.27 1.21
CA GLN A 128 10.83 -10.48 0.81
C GLN A 128 11.03 -11.74 -0.04
N SER A 129 10.25 -12.77 0.19
CA SER A 129 10.37 -14.03 -0.57
C SER A 129 9.82 -13.92 -2.00
N THR A 130 8.97 -12.93 -2.29
CA THR A 130 8.31 -12.80 -3.58
C THR A 130 8.72 -11.54 -4.35
N LEU A 131 9.21 -10.51 -3.66
CA LEU A 131 9.62 -9.24 -4.25
C LEU A 131 11.09 -8.96 -4.03
N LYS A 132 11.75 -8.37 -5.03
CA LYS A 132 13.15 -7.96 -4.94
C LYS A 132 13.32 -6.64 -4.20
N GLY A 133 12.40 -5.70 -4.39
CA GLY A 133 12.49 -4.37 -3.78
C GLY A 133 11.45 -4.17 -2.70
N VAL A 134 11.88 -4.25 -1.45
CA VAL A 134 11.04 -4.00 -0.27
C VAL A 134 11.81 -3.06 0.66
N LEU A 135 11.14 -2.01 1.13
CA LEU A 135 11.74 -0.99 1.99
C LEU A 135 10.87 -0.78 3.23
N ASN A 136 11.49 -0.81 4.41
CA ASN A 136 10.81 -0.54 5.68
C ASN A 136 11.30 0.81 6.24
N PRO A 137 10.44 1.86 6.22
CA PRO A 137 10.83 3.18 6.73
C PRO A 137 10.67 3.35 8.24
N TRP A 138 10.12 2.36 8.95
CA TRP A 138 9.92 2.43 10.39
C TRP A 138 11.24 2.55 11.16
N THR A 139 11.19 3.29 12.24
CA THR A 139 12.31 3.40 13.20
C THR A 139 11.93 2.90 14.58
#